data_eda2967224c1213213fa6abcb9c643ca
#
_entry.id   eda2967224c1213213fa6abcb9c643ca
#
_cell.length_a   1.000
_cell.length_b   1.000
_cell.length_c   1.000
_cell.angle_alpha   90.00
_cell.angle_beta   90.00
_cell.angle_gamma   90.00
#
_symmetry.space_group_name_H-M   'P 1'
#
loop_
_entity.id
_entity.type
_entity.pdbx_description
1 polymer ?
#
loop_
_entity_poly.entity_id
_entity_poly.type
_entity_poly.pdbx_seq_one_letter_code
_entity_poly.pdbx_strand_id
1 'polypeptide(L)'
;MPKGICNLNTFTSSMKKLINRLSYLYNFDDTTMLEMIKDSLNEKGMINENELKKNCKNYYSFENKNPPKLIYKSSNKKIDTKDIKNIKERLIECFECTTPYDFLTAKYGGAKPTSKDVNLIESLLVDQQLNPGVVNVLIDYVLRINDKKLNKNFVEAIASQWKLSNINTVSEAMKQAEKEYRKSNKLKETKENYNKKEVEKLPTWYGKNIKKEQMSNDDIKELEDMLSDFV
;
A
#
# COMPACT_ATOMS: atom_id res chain seq x y z
N MET A 1 40.76 7.14 9.32
CA MET A 1 40.64 5.79 9.90
C MET A 1 40.63 4.77 8.78
N PRO A 2 41.26 3.61 8.90
CA PRO A 2 41.17 2.59 7.85
C PRO A 2 39.73 2.19 7.64
N LYS A 3 39.29 2.13 6.37
CA LYS A 3 37.93 1.64 5.98
C LYS A 3 37.78 0.25 6.53
N GLY A 4 36.77 0.02 7.40
CA GLY A 4 36.43 -1.31 7.91
C GLY A 4 36.40 -1.44 9.44
N ILE A 5 36.72 -0.39 10.20
CA ILE A 5 36.53 -0.41 11.66
C ILE A 5 35.16 0.14 11.98
N CYS A 6 34.26 -0.76 12.41
CA CYS A 6 32.92 -0.39 12.81
C CYS A 6 32.90 0.22 14.21
N ASN A 7 32.23 1.34 14.38
CA ASN A 7 32.02 1.93 15.70
C ASN A 7 30.91 1.15 16.42
N LEU A 8 31.22 0.60 17.59
CA LEU A 8 30.26 -0.19 18.38
C LEU A 8 28.98 0.59 18.73
N ASN A 9 29.06 1.91 18.86
CA ASN A 9 27.92 2.76 19.15
C ASN A 9 26.88 2.82 18.01
N THR A 10 27.22 2.35 16.79
CA THR A 10 26.27 2.29 15.67
C THR A 10 25.25 1.15 15.81
N PHE A 11 25.56 0.12 16.64
CA PHE A 11 24.64 -1.01 16.87
C PHE A 11 23.54 -0.69 17.89
N THR A 12 22.76 0.34 17.60
CA THR A 12 21.56 0.67 18.36
C THR A 12 20.54 -0.48 18.30
N SER A 13 19.58 -0.49 19.22
CA SER A 13 18.47 -1.47 19.18
C SER A 13 17.69 -1.42 17.87
N SER A 14 17.52 -0.24 17.30
CA SER A 14 16.89 -0.03 15.99
C SER A 14 17.71 -0.64 14.86
N MET A 15 19.03 -0.39 14.83
CA MET A 15 19.93 -0.92 13.81
C MET A 15 20.00 -2.45 13.85
N LYS A 16 20.06 -3.05 15.04
CA LYS A 16 20.04 -4.51 15.19
C LYS A 16 18.74 -5.12 14.64
N LYS A 17 17.60 -4.49 14.89
CA LYS A 17 16.31 -4.92 14.33
C LYS A 17 16.28 -4.79 12.81
N LEU A 18 16.84 -3.72 12.25
CA LEU A 18 16.93 -3.54 10.80
C LEU A 18 17.82 -4.64 10.17
N ILE A 19 19.02 -4.87 10.71
CA ILE A 19 19.94 -5.90 10.25
C ILE A 19 19.25 -7.27 10.25
N ASN A 20 18.64 -7.66 11.36
CA ASN A 20 17.92 -8.94 11.44
C ASN A 20 16.78 -9.07 10.41
N ARG A 21 16.08 -7.97 10.13
CA ARG A 21 15.02 -7.98 9.13
C ARG A 21 15.55 -8.11 7.71
N LEU A 22 16.63 -7.40 7.40
CA LEU A 22 17.25 -7.50 6.08
C LEU A 22 17.87 -8.89 5.85
N SER A 23 18.58 -9.43 6.83
CA SER A 23 19.12 -10.79 6.77
C SER A 23 18.00 -11.82 6.55
N TYR A 24 16.89 -11.67 7.28
CA TYR A 24 15.72 -12.52 7.12
C TYR A 24 15.05 -12.36 5.76
N LEU A 25 14.84 -11.10 5.32
CA LEU A 25 14.16 -10.76 4.06
C LEU A 25 14.89 -11.35 2.85
N TYR A 26 16.21 -11.21 2.84
CA TYR A 26 17.04 -11.66 1.73
C TYR A 26 17.64 -13.05 1.94
N ASN A 27 17.34 -13.68 3.07
CA ASN A 27 17.90 -14.98 3.48
C ASN A 27 19.43 -15.00 3.42
N PHE A 28 20.06 -13.91 3.89
CA PHE A 28 21.52 -13.81 3.97
C PHE A 28 22.04 -14.59 5.19
N ASP A 29 23.15 -15.24 4.98
CA ASP A 29 23.95 -15.78 6.08
C ASP A 29 24.72 -14.66 6.80
N ASP A 30 25.29 -14.99 7.96
CA ASP A 30 25.98 -14.02 8.80
C ASP A 30 27.20 -13.41 8.09
N THR A 31 27.89 -14.17 7.23
CA THR A 31 29.07 -13.71 6.47
C THR A 31 28.69 -12.68 5.42
N THR A 32 27.69 -12.97 4.62
CA THR A 32 27.17 -12.04 3.60
C THR A 32 26.62 -10.77 4.25
N MET A 33 25.86 -10.91 5.36
CA MET A 33 25.35 -9.75 6.06
C MET A 33 26.45 -8.87 6.65
N LEU A 34 27.54 -9.48 7.14
CA LEU A 34 28.69 -8.75 7.63
C LEU A 34 29.38 -7.95 6.52
N GLU A 35 29.48 -8.48 5.30
CA GLU A 35 30.02 -7.77 4.15
C GLU A 35 29.13 -6.57 3.78
N MET A 36 27.80 -6.75 3.73
CA MET A 36 26.85 -5.66 3.47
C MET A 36 26.99 -4.54 4.51
N ILE A 37 27.19 -4.89 5.78
CA ILE A 37 27.41 -3.93 6.86
C ILE A 37 28.71 -3.17 6.62
N LYS A 38 29.82 -3.86 6.30
CA LYS A 38 31.12 -3.23 6.04
C LYS A 38 31.04 -2.24 4.88
N ASP A 39 30.37 -2.62 3.80
CA ASP A 39 30.20 -1.77 2.60
C ASP A 39 29.28 -0.58 2.84
N SER A 40 28.51 -0.58 3.93
CA SER A 40 27.59 0.48 4.31
C SER A 40 28.16 1.41 5.40
N LEU A 41 29.43 1.25 5.75
CA LEU A 41 30.10 2.09 6.73
C LEU A 41 30.52 3.43 6.10
N ASN A 42 30.19 4.53 6.78
CA ASN A 42 30.71 5.84 6.44
C ASN A 42 32.16 6.05 6.95
N GLU A 43 32.77 7.19 6.64
CA GLU A 43 34.12 7.52 7.06
C GLU A 43 34.32 7.54 8.59
N LYS A 44 33.25 7.71 9.36
CA LYS A 44 33.24 7.71 10.83
C LYS A 44 33.05 6.31 11.42
N GLY A 45 32.95 5.24 10.59
CA GLY A 45 32.67 3.89 11.01
C GLY A 45 31.23 3.67 11.47
N MET A 46 30.30 4.55 11.09
CA MET A 46 28.86 4.42 11.38
C MET A 46 28.14 3.75 10.21
N ILE A 47 27.17 2.89 10.49
CA ILE A 47 26.36 2.24 9.47
C ILE A 47 25.34 3.25 8.93
N ASN A 48 25.33 3.43 7.60
CA ASN A 48 24.29 4.19 6.90
C ASN A 48 23.13 3.26 6.54
N GLU A 49 21.96 3.49 7.15
CA GLU A 49 20.76 2.65 6.94
C GLU A 49 20.34 2.56 5.48
N ASN A 50 20.37 3.68 4.74
CA ASN A 50 19.94 3.74 3.35
C ASN A 50 20.90 2.98 2.44
N GLU A 51 22.21 3.11 2.69
CA GLU A 51 23.24 2.35 1.96
C GLU A 51 23.14 0.86 2.26
N LEU A 52 22.93 0.49 3.52
CA LEU A 52 22.74 -0.92 3.91
C LEU A 52 21.56 -1.55 3.18
N LYS A 53 20.39 -0.88 3.16
CA LYS A 53 19.21 -1.34 2.42
C LYS A 53 19.50 -1.48 0.93
N LYS A 54 20.17 -0.48 0.33
CA LYS A 54 20.52 -0.47 -1.08
C LYS A 54 21.50 -1.59 -1.44
N ASN A 55 22.53 -1.80 -0.63
CA ASN A 55 23.55 -2.81 -0.85
C ASN A 55 22.94 -4.22 -0.75
N CYS A 56 22.12 -4.48 0.28
CA CYS A 56 21.41 -5.74 0.41
C CYS A 56 20.52 -6.03 -0.80
N LYS A 57 19.79 -5.03 -1.28
CA LYS A 57 18.93 -5.16 -2.45
C LYS A 57 19.71 -5.42 -3.73
N ASN A 58 20.80 -4.69 -3.95
CA ASN A 58 21.65 -4.83 -5.13
C ASN A 58 22.32 -6.20 -5.15
N TYR A 59 22.90 -6.63 -4.02
CA TYR A 59 23.52 -7.93 -3.89
C TYR A 59 22.52 -9.06 -4.18
N TYR A 60 21.35 -9.01 -3.57
CA TYR A 60 20.31 -10.00 -3.83
C TYR A 60 19.87 -10.03 -5.29
N SER A 61 19.72 -8.86 -5.93
CA SER A 61 19.32 -8.75 -7.33
C SER A 61 20.40 -9.26 -8.28
N PHE A 62 21.66 -9.15 -7.90
CA PHE A 62 22.80 -9.67 -8.66
C PHE A 62 22.85 -11.19 -8.62
N GLU A 63 22.70 -11.79 -7.44
CA GLU A 63 22.71 -13.23 -7.24
C GLU A 63 21.44 -13.93 -7.73
N ASN A 64 20.31 -13.28 -7.48
CA ASN A 64 18.98 -13.84 -7.76
C ASN A 64 18.28 -13.01 -8.83
N LYS A 65 18.09 -13.57 -10.02
CA LYS A 65 17.34 -12.94 -11.11
C LYS A 65 15.86 -12.69 -10.79
N ASN A 66 15.40 -13.13 -9.63
CA ASN A 66 14.01 -12.98 -9.14
C ASN A 66 13.95 -12.06 -7.92
N PRO A 67 12.85 -11.33 -7.70
CA PRO A 67 12.66 -10.57 -6.48
C PRO A 67 12.70 -11.49 -5.24
N PRO A 68 13.07 -10.97 -4.06
CA PRO A 68 13.15 -11.76 -2.85
C PRO A 68 11.82 -12.43 -2.56
N LYS A 69 11.79 -13.75 -2.53
CA LYS A 69 10.70 -14.49 -1.95
C LYS A 69 10.88 -14.37 -0.45
N LEU A 70 10.00 -13.62 0.19
CA LEU A 70 9.91 -13.52 1.62
C LEU A 70 9.57 -14.91 2.18
N ILE A 71 10.59 -15.72 2.41
CA ILE A 71 10.42 -17.02 3.04
C ILE A 71 10.20 -16.76 4.52
N TYR A 72 8.94 -16.65 4.90
CA TYR A 72 8.59 -16.77 6.30
C TYR A 72 8.93 -18.19 6.72
N LYS A 73 9.91 -18.39 7.58
CA LYS A 73 10.01 -19.61 8.35
C LYS A 73 8.84 -19.61 9.32
N SER A 74 7.65 -19.87 8.79
CA SER A 74 6.56 -20.36 9.61
C SER A 74 7.15 -21.52 10.40
N SER A 75 7.09 -21.43 11.72
CA SER A 75 7.28 -22.61 12.54
C SER A 75 6.47 -23.70 11.86
N ASN A 76 7.12 -24.78 11.42
CA ASN A 76 6.53 -25.92 10.72
C ASN A 76 5.45 -26.61 11.58
N LYS A 77 4.41 -25.89 11.96
CA LYS A 77 3.13 -26.47 12.31
C LYS A 77 2.51 -26.89 10.99
N LYS A 78 2.79 -28.15 10.59
CA LYS A 78 1.92 -28.84 9.65
C LYS A 78 0.52 -28.77 10.26
N ILE A 79 -0.32 -27.94 9.64
CA ILE A 79 -1.69 -27.75 10.06
C ILE A 79 -2.40 -29.04 9.74
N ASP A 80 -2.75 -29.79 10.75
CA ASP A 80 -3.75 -30.83 10.63
C ASP A 80 -5.08 -30.13 10.38
N THR A 81 -5.49 -30.09 9.10
CA THR A 81 -6.73 -29.45 8.61
C THR A 81 -7.99 -30.00 9.26
N LYS A 82 -7.88 -31.03 10.11
CA LYS A 82 -9.01 -31.69 10.81
C LYS A 82 -9.49 -30.94 12.05
N ASP A 83 -8.65 -30.06 12.65
CA ASP A 83 -8.93 -29.43 13.94
C ASP A 83 -9.46 -28.00 13.86
N ILE A 84 -9.55 -27.40 12.66
CA ILE A 84 -9.98 -26.00 12.51
C ILE A 84 -11.49 -25.93 12.49
N LYS A 85 -12.06 -25.59 13.64
CA LYS A 85 -13.51 -25.56 13.88
C LYS A 85 -14.24 -24.37 13.23
N ASN A 86 -13.52 -23.34 12.71
CA ASN A 86 -14.16 -22.11 12.26
C ASN A 86 -13.48 -21.53 11.00
N ILE A 87 -14.27 -21.06 10.04
CA ILE A 87 -13.79 -20.41 8.80
C ILE A 87 -12.85 -19.23 9.11
N LYS A 88 -13.11 -18.51 10.20
CA LYS A 88 -12.32 -17.37 10.64
C LYS A 88 -10.91 -17.78 11.08
N GLU A 89 -10.77 -18.90 11.77
CA GLU A 89 -9.47 -19.43 12.19
C GLU A 89 -8.64 -19.86 10.98
N ARG A 90 -9.26 -20.48 9.98
CA ARG A 90 -8.60 -20.83 8.71
C ARG A 90 -8.08 -19.60 7.96
N LEU A 91 -8.84 -18.50 7.96
CA LEU A 91 -8.42 -17.26 7.35
C LEU A 91 -7.22 -16.63 8.09
N ILE A 92 -7.27 -16.59 9.42
CA ILE A 92 -6.15 -16.10 10.24
C ILE A 92 -4.89 -16.90 9.92
N GLU A 93 -5.00 -18.21 9.94
CA GLU A 93 -3.89 -19.11 9.68
C GLU A 93 -3.35 -18.95 8.24
N CYS A 94 -4.21 -18.83 7.26
CA CYS A 94 -3.82 -18.53 5.87
C CYS A 94 -3.02 -17.23 5.79
N PHE A 95 -3.46 -16.17 6.48
CA PHE A 95 -2.72 -14.90 6.49
C PHE A 95 -1.40 -15.00 7.25
N GLU A 96 -1.30 -15.79 8.30
CA GLU A 96 -0.07 -15.96 9.08
C GLU A 96 0.96 -16.85 8.39
N CYS A 97 0.51 -17.91 7.71
CA CYS A 97 1.39 -18.91 7.11
C CYS A 97 1.82 -18.60 5.68
N THR A 98 1.14 -17.65 5.01
CA THR A 98 1.45 -17.30 3.61
C THR A 98 2.39 -16.10 3.57
N THR A 99 3.42 -16.17 2.71
CA THR A 99 4.28 -15.00 2.49
C THR A 99 3.51 -13.91 1.74
N PRO A 100 3.76 -12.62 1.97
CA PRO A 100 3.10 -11.54 1.23
C PRO A 100 3.27 -11.63 -0.28
N TYR A 101 4.41 -12.13 -0.75
CA TYR A 101 4.66 -12.36 -2.17
C TYR A 101 3.76 -13.46 -2.74
N ASP A 102 3.70 -14.63 -2.06
CA ASP A 102 2.88 -15.75 -2.51
C ASP A 102 1.39 -15.44 -2.39
N PHE A 103 1.01 -14.70 -1.34
CA PHE A 103 -0.35 -14.21 -1.17
C PHE A 103 -0.78 -13.31 -2.33
N LEU A 104 0.07 -12.35 -2.72
CA LEU A 104 -0.23 -11.46 -3.85
C LEU A 104 -0.24 -12.22 -5.18
N THR A 105 0.68 -13.19 -5.37
CA THR A 105 0.69 -14.10 -6.52
C THR A 105 -0.64 -14.85 -6.63
N ALA A 106 -1.14 -15.39 -5.53
CA ALA A 106 -2.44 -16.07 -5.49
C ALA A 106 -3.60 -15.12 -5.84
N LYS A 107 -3.56 -13.87 -5.34
CA LYS A 107 -4.55 -12.85 -5.69
C LYS A 107 -4.54 -12.44 -7.16
N TYR A 108 -3.39 -12.52 -7.81
CA TYR A 108 -3.23 -12.27 -9.26
C TYR A 108 -3.48 -13.53 -10.12
N GLY A 109 -4.08 -14.57 -9.54
CA GLY A 109 -4.38 -15.80 -10.28
C GLY A 109 -3.15 -16.60 -10.72
N GLY A 110 -2.05 -16.51 -9.96
CA GLY A 110 -0.78 -17.16 -10.25
C GLY A 110 0.21 -16.30 -11.04
N ALA A 111 -0.17 -15.09 -11.48
CA ALA A 111 0.75 -14.18 -12.13
C ALA A 111 1.76 -13.60 -11.12
N LYS A 112 3.01 -13.42 -11.56
CA LYS A 112 4.06 -12.84 -10.71
C LYS A 112 3.75 -11.37 -10.40
N PRO A 113 3.88 -10.93 -9.13
CA PRO A 113 3.79 -9.53 -8.76
C PRO A 113 4.79 -8.66 -9.51
N THR A 114 4.41 -7.43 -9.81
CA THR A 114 5.30 -6.48 -10.49
C THR A 114 6.42 -6.01 -9.55
N SER A 115 7.50 -5.47 -10.11
CA SER A 115 8.59 -4.90 -9.29
C SER A 115 8.09 -3.77 -8.38
N LYS A 116 7.04 -3.04 -8.78
CA LYS A 116 6.41 -1.99 -7.94
C LYS A 116 5.70 -2.59 -6.74
N ASP A 117 5.00 -3.71 -6.92
CA ASP A 117 4.29 -4.41 -5.84
C ASP A 117 5.28 -5.03 -4.84
N VAL A 118 6.38 -5.59 -5.35
CA VAL A 118 7.45 -6.14 -4.50
C VAL A 118 8.11 -5.05 -3.67
N ASN A 119 8.41 -3.90 -4.28
CA ASN A 119 8.97 -2.74 -3.56
C ASN A 119 8.00 -2.21 -2.49
N LEU A 120 6.70 -2.25 -2.76
CA LEU A 120 5.68 -1.88 -1.77
C LEU A 120 5.68 -2.85 -0.59
N ILE A 121 5.68 -4.16 -0.83
CA ILE A 121 5.76 -5.18 0.22
C ILE A 121 7.02 -4.98 1.06
N GLU A 122 8.17 -4.73 0.42
CA GLU A 122 9.45 -4.45 1.08
C GLU A 122 9.33 -3.23 2.01
N SER A 123 8.76 -2.11 1.53
CA SER A 123 8.53 -0.90 2.32
C SER A 123 7.65 -1.17 3.53
N LEU A 124 6.58 -1.93 3.39
CA LEU A 124 5.67 -2.27 4.50
C LEU A 124 6.36 -3.12 5.58
N LEU A 125 7.20 -4.07 5.18
CA LEU A 125 7.87 -4.98 6.11
C LEU A 125 9.10 -4.36 6.76
N VAL A 126 9.92 -3.64 5.99
CA VAL A 126 11.21 -3.11 6.44
C VAL A 126 11.07 -1.72 7.03
N ASP A 127 10.45 -0.78 6.28
CA ASP A 127 10.36 0.61 6.71
C ASP A 127 9.26 0.82 7.75
N GLN A 128 8.07 0.33 7.49
CA GLN A 128 6.94 0.46 8.43
C GLN A 128 6.90 -0.63 9.50
N GLN A 129 7.72 -1.64 9.35
CA GLN A 129 7.89 -2.70 10.34
C GLN A 129 6.58 -3.44 10.71
N LEU A 130 5.72 -3.66 9.73
CA LEU A 130 4.52 -4.46 9.92
C LEU A 130 4.84 -5.95 9.91
N ASN A 131 4.04 -6.74 10.62
CA ASN A 131 4.13 -8.18 10.58
C ASN A 131 3.59 -8.72 9.24
N PRO A 132 4.20 -9.75 8.64
CA PRO A 132 3.80 -10.27 7.34
C PRO A 132 2.33 -10.66 7.24
N GLY A 133 1.77 -11.30 8.26
CA GLY A 133 0.35 -11.62 8.29
C GLY A 133 -0.55 -10.37 8.27
N VAL A 134 -0.14 -9.29 8.95
CA VAL A 134 -0.84 -7.99 8.92
C VAL A 134 -0.76 -7.37 7.53
N VAL A 135 0.40 -7.47 6.85
CA VAL A 135 0.57 -7.02 5.46
C VAL A 135 -0.37 -7.80 4.52
N ASN A 136 -0.54 -9.11 4.71
CA ASN A 136 -1.48 -9.90 3.91
C ASN A 136 -2.93 -9.42 4.07
N VAL A 137 -3.36 -9.14 5.30
CA VAL A 137 -4.71 -8.58 5.57
C VAL A 137 -4.86 -7.20 4.92
N LEU A 138 -3.83 -6.35 5.02
CA LEU A 138 -3.83 -5.02 4.41
C LEU A 138 -3.97 -5.10 2.89
N ILE A 139 -3.21 -5.97 2.24
CA ILE A 139 -3.28 -6.22 0.79
C ILE A 139 -4.70 -6.69 0.41
N ASP A 140 -5.26 -7.68 1.11
CA ASP A 140 -6.61 -8.18 0.85
C ASP A 140 -7.65 -7.06 0.98
N TYR A 141 -7.57 -6.27 2.04
CA TYR A 141 -8.44 -5.13 2.29
C TYR A 141 -8.38 -4.09 1.17
N VAL A 142 -7.17 -3.66 0.80
CA VAL A 142 -6.99 -2.65 -0.26
C VAL A 142 -7.48 -3.15 -1.61
N LEU A 143 -7.17 -4.39 -1.99
CA LEU A 143 -7.66 -4.98 -3.23
C LEU A 143 -9.19 -5.05 -3.31
N ARG A 144 -9.87 -5.21 -2.16
CA ARG A 144 -11.35 -5.22 -2.10
C ARG A 144 -11.97 -3.83 -2.27
N ILE A 145 -11.34 -2.79 -1.70
CA ILE A 145 -11.95 -1.45 -1.68
C ILE A 145 -11.52 -0.57 -2.85
N ASN A 146 -10.41 -0.90 -3.52
CA ASN A 146 -9.79 -0.12 -4.58
C ASN A 146 -9.81 -0.84 -5.94
N ASP A 147 -10.93 -1.49 -6.27
CA ASP A 147 -11.17 -2.14 -7.55
C ASP A 147 -9.98 -3.02 -8.03
N LYS A 148 -9.44 -3.83 -7.12
CA LYS A 148 -8.30 -4.73 -7.34
C LYS A 148 -6.99 -4.02 -7.72
N LYS A 149 -6.83 -2.73 -7.39
CA LYS A 149 -5.61 -1.95 -7.65
C LYS A 149 -4.82 -1.71 -6.38
N LEU A 150 -3.51 -1.99 -6.41
CA LEU A 150 -2.58 -1.61 -5.36
C LEU A 150 -1.97 -0.24 -5.67
N ASN A 151 -2.49 0.81 -5.01
CA ASN A 151 -1.89 2.14 -5.07
C ASN A 151 -0.95 2.31 -3.89
N LYS A 152 0.35 2.55 -4.15
CA LYS A 152 1.39 2.67 -3.14
C LYS A 152 1.02 3.67 -2.04
N ASN A 153 0.68 4.90 -2.42
CA ASN A 153 0.38 5.98 -1.46
C ASN A 153 -0.82 5.64 -0.58
N PHE A 154 -1.83 5.00 -1.16
CA PHE A 154 -3.02 4.59 -0.43
C PHE A 154 -2.73 3.46 0.57
N VAL A 155 -1.98 2.45 0.14
CA VAL A 155 -1.57 1.33 1.02
C VAL A 155 -0.70 1.83 2.15
N GLU A 156 0.29 2.68 1.88
CA GLU A 156 1.20 3.23 2.89
C GLU A 156 0.48 4.12 3.90
N ALA A 157 -0.52 4.90 3.47
CA ALA A 157 -1.35 5.71 4.37
C ALA A 157 -2.13 4.84 5.37
N ILE A 158 -2.78 3.77 4.90
CA ILE A 158 -3.51 2.84 5.77
C ILE A 158 -2.54 2.09 6.68
N ALA A 159 -1.40 1.63 6.16
CA ALA A 159 -0.37 0.95 6.92
C ALA A 159 0.15 1.82 8.08
N SER A 160 0.42 3.10 7.82
CA SER A 160 0.84 4.07 8.84
C SER A 160 -0.23 4.25 9.92
N GLN A 161 -1.50 4.33 9.53
CA GLN A 161 -2.62 4.43 10.46
C GLN A 161 -2.74 3.17 11.34
N TRP A 162 -2.60 1.98 10.74
CA TRP A 162 -2.62 0.73 11.50
C TRP A 162 -1.44 0.62 12.45
N LYS A 163 -0.27 1.11 12.05
CA LYS A 163 0.90 1.18 12.93
C LYS A 163 0.68 2.09 14.12
N LEU A 164 0.12 3.29 13.91
CA LEU A 164 -0.24 4.21 14.99
C LEU A 164 -1.30 3.63 15.93
N SER A 165 -2.19 2.80 15.41
CA SER A 165 -3.21 2.09 16.20
C SER A 165 -2.68 0.83 16.88
N ASN A 166 -1.36 0.56 16.82
CA ASN A 166 -0.69 -0.61 17.40
C ASN A 166 -1.28 -1.96 16.94
N ILE A 167 -1.74 -2.05 15.70
CA ILE A 167 -2.24 -3.29 15.12
C ILE A 167 -1.05 -4.20 14.78
N ASN A 168 -0.84 -5.23 15.59
CA ASN A 168 0.31 -6.12 15.46
C ASN A 168 -0.08 -7.57 15.11
N THR A 169 -1.34 -7.93 15.29
CA THR A 169 -1.84 -9.28 15.03
C THR A 169 -2.79 -9.32 13.84
N VAL A 170 -2.86 -10.49 13.18
CA VAL A 170 -3.79 -10.71 12.06
C VAL A 170 -5.24 -10.54 12.49
N SER A 171 -5.60 -11.00 13.69
CA SER A 171 -6.97 -10.88 14.22
C SER A 171 -7.39 -9.41 14.40
N GLU A 172 -6.49 -8.56 14.93
CA GLU A 172 -6.73 -7.12 15.07
C GLU A 172 -6.86 -6.44 13.70
N ALA A 173 -5.96 -6.76 12.76
CA ALA A 173 -5.98 -6.25 11.40
C ALA A 173 -7.29 -6.60 10.68
N MET A 174 -7.77 -7.84 10.81
CA MET A 174 -9.04 -8.27 10.22
C MET A 174 -10.24 -7.51 10.81
N LYS A 175 -10.27 -7.30 12.13
CA LYS A 175 -11.32 -6.51 12.80
C LYS A 175 -11.31 -5.06 12.33
N GLN A 176 -10.13 -4.47 12.20
CA GLN A 176 -9.97 -3.08 11.73
C GLN A 176 -10.40 -2.96 10.26
N ALA A 177 -9.94 -3.85 9.39
CA ALA A 177 -10.34 -3.89 7.99
C ALA A 177 -11.85 -4.01 7.82
N GLU A 178 -12.50 -4.88 8.60
CA GLU A 178 -13.97 -5.03 8.60
C GLU A 178 -14.69 -3.75 9.04
N LYS A 179 -14.21 -3.11 10.09
CA LYS A 179 -14.76 -1.85 10.60
C LYS A 179 -14.66 -0.72 9.55
N GLU A 180 -13.52 -0.60 8.90
CA GLU A 180 -13.29 0.41 7.86
C GLU A 180 -14.12 0.13 6.61
N TYR A 181 -14.22 -1.13 6.19
CA TYR A 181 -15.06 -1.55 5.07
C TYR A 181 -16.54 -1.22 5.30
N ARG A 182 -17.06 -1.50 6.49
CA ARG A 182 -18.45 -1.15 6.86
C ARG A 182 -18.70 0.36 6.84
N LYS A 183 -17.72 1.16 7.29
CA LYS A 183 -17.80 2.63 7.23
C LYS A 183 -17.81 3.13 5.79
N SER A 184 -16.93 2.60 4.95
CA SER A 184 -16.83 2.97 3.53
C SER A 184 -18.13 2.67 2.77
N ASN A 185 -18.74 1.51 3.01
CA ASN A 185 -20.00 1.15 2.36
C ASN A 185 -21.17 2.03 2.81
N LYS A 186 -21.28 2.34 4.12
CA LYS A 186 -22.30 3.28 4.62
C LYS A 186 -22.17 4.67 3.98
N LEU A 187 -20.94 5.14 3.76
CA LEU A 187 -20.69 6.42 3.09
C LEU A 187 -21.05 6.38 1.59
N LYS A 188 -20.86 5.24 0.93
CA LYS A 188 -21.29 5.05 -0.47
C LYS A 188 -22.82 5.04 -0.58
N GLU A 189 -23.50 4.28 0.26
CA GLU A 189 -24.98 4.24 0.30
C GLU A 189 -25.59 5.61 0.61
N THR A 190 -24.98 6.39 1.50
CA THR A 190 -25.44 7.75 1.81
C THR A 190 -25.25 8.67 0.62
N LYS A 191 -24.14 8.60 -0.09
CA LYS A 191 -23.89 9.40 -1.31
C LYS A 191 -24.82 9.00 -2.46
N GLU A 192 -25.08 7.71 -2.66
CA GLU A 192 -26.02 7.25 -3.68
C GLU A 192 -27.47 7.69 -3.35
N ASN A 193 -27.86 7.69 -2.09
CA ASN A 193 -29.15 8.20 -1.65
C ASN A 193 -29.25 9.73 -1.74
N TYR A 194 -28.15 10.48 -1.53
CA TYR A 194 -28.08 11.91 -1.77
C TYR A 194 -28.23 12.24 -3.26
N ASN A 195 -27.49 11.55 -4.12
CA ASN A 195 -27.58 11.72 -5.57
C ASN A 195 -28.94 11.29 -6.16
N LYS A 196 -29.66 10.37 -5.50
CA LYS A 196 -31.06 10.03 -5.87
C LYS A 196 -32.09 11.04 -5.38
N LYS A 197 -31.78 11.83 -4.34
CA LYS A 197 -32.68 12.87 -3.82
C LYS A 197 -32.52 14.22 -4.51
N GLU A 198 -31.38 14.51 -5.09
CA GLU A 198 -31.10 15.70 -5.89
C GLU A 198 -31.11 15.37 -7.40
N VAL A 199 -32.15 14.76 -7.88
CA VAL A 199 -32.64 15.14 -9.20
C VAL A 199 -33.32 16.48 -8.96
N GLU A 200 -32.59 17.58 -9.05
CA GLU A 200 -33.14 18.91 -9.11
C GLU A 200 -34.30 18.85 -10.11
N LYS A 201 -35.51 19.06 -9.60
CA LYS A 201 -36.66 19.21 -10.48
C LYS A 201 -36.31 20.42 -11.33
N LEU A 202 -35.96 20.19 -12.59
CA LEU A 202 -35.70 21.24 -13.56
C LEU A 202 -36.83 22.28 -13.40
N PRO A 203 -36.49 23.57 -13.25
CA PRO A 203 -37.48 24.59 -13.07
C PRO A 203 -38.55 24.47 -14.16
N THR A 204 -39.80 24.72 -13.83
CA THR A 204 -40.96 24.54 -14.73
C THR A 204 -40.90 25.34 -16.03
N TRP A 205 -39.92 26.23 -16.14
CA TRP A 205 -39.60 27.00 -17.36
C TRP A 205 -38.58 26.32 -18.27
N TYR A 206 -37.78 25.31 -17.75
CA TYR A 206 -36.83 24.56 -18.54
C TYR A 206 -37.59 23.54 -19.41
N GLY A 207 -37.55 23.73 -20.71
CA GLY A 207 -38.28 22.88 -21.69
C GLY A 207 -39.58 23.47 -22.22
N LYS A 208 -40.01 24.61 -21.71
CA LYS A 208 -41.00 25.41 -22.46
C LYS A 208 -40.26 26.07 -23.64
N ASN A 209 -40.63 25.68 -24.84
CA ASN A 209 -40.19 26.37 -26.04
C ASN A 209 -40.41 27.90 -25.82
N ILE A 210 -39.34 28.61 -25.53
CA ILE A 210 -39.30 30.03 -25.61
C ILE A 210 -39.52 30.29 -27.09
N LYS A 211 -40.70 30.76 -27.46
CA LYS A 211 -40.90 31.30 -28.79
C LYS A 211 -39.77 32.28 -28.97
N LYS A 212 -38.90 32.05 -29.94
CA LYS A 212 -37.94 33.04 -30.38
C LYS A 212 -38.77 34.19 -30.88
N GLU A 213 -39.00 35.16 -30.05
CA GLU A 213 -39.41 36.48 -30.53
C GLU A 213 -38.26 36.94 -31.42
N GLN A 214 -38.55 37.07 -32.70
CA GLN A 214 -37.63 37.65 -33.63
C GLN A 214 -37.38 39.08 -33.15
N MET A 215 -36.12 39.37 -32.80
CA MET A 215 -35.71 40.72 -32.45
C MET A 215 -36.22 41.67 -33.55
N SER A 216 -36.85 42.78 -33.16
CA SER A 216 -37.30 43.79 -34.08
C SER A 216 -36.08 44.38 -34.81
N ASN A 217 -36.30 44.89 -36.02
CA ASN A 217 -35.20 45.52 -36.77
C ASN A 217 -34.58 46.69 -36.03
N ASP A 218 -35.32 47.31 -35.12
CA ASP A 218 -34.84 48.42 -34.28
C ASP A 218 -33.93 47.94 -33.17
N ASP A 219 -34.21 46.77 -32.56
CA ASP A 219 -33.35 46.13 -31.56
C ASP A 219 -32.02 45.65 -32.16
N ILE A 220 -32.02 45.24 -33.45
CA ILE A 220 -30.82 44.82 -34.16
C ILE A 220 -29.92 46.04 -34.45
N LYS A 221 -30.51 47.17 -34.82
CA LYS A 221 -29.74 48.40 -35.03
C LYS A 221 -29.11 48.94 -33.75
N GLU A 222 -29.85 48.90 -32.64
CA GLU A 222 -29.34 49.33 -31.33
C GLU A 222 -28.17 48.46 -30.87
N LEU A 223 -28.19 47.20 -31.21
CA LEU A 223 -27.09 46.24 -30.92
C LEU A 223 -25.90 46.47 -31.84
N GLU A 224 -26.10 46.80 -33.12
CA GLU A 224 -25.03 47.16 -34.05
C GLU A 224 -24.35 48.48 -33.66
N ASP A 225 -25.14 49.51 -33.23
CA ASP A 225 -24.59 50.75 -32.72
C ASP A 225 -23.77 50.57 -31.45
N MET A 226 -24.23 49.73 -30.51
CA MET A 226 -23.46 49.40 -29.31
C MET A 226 -22.17 48.64 -29.62
N LEU A 227 -22.13 47.79 -30.64
CA LEU A 227 -20.94 47.03 -31.04
C LEU A 227 -19.93 47.90 -31.80
N SER A 228 -20.37 48.97 -32.47
CA SER A 228 -19.49 49.90 -33.19
C SER A 228 -18.60 50.75 -32.27
N ASP A 229 -18.99 50.92 -31.00
CA ASP A 229 -18.20 51.64 -30.01
C ASP A 229 -17.08 50.81 -29.37
N PHE A 230 -16.96 49.51 -29.72
CA PHE A 230 -15.94 48.56 -29.22
C PHE A 230 -14.89 48.17 -30.25
N VAL A 231 -14.78 48.82 -31.42
CA VAL A 231 -13.73 48.56 -32.42
C VAL A 231 -12.70 49.67 -32.45
#